data_6fe54d22b0175c30b2c51025ef5967ce
#
_entry.id   6fe54d22b0175c30b2c51025ef5967ce
#
_cell.length_a   1.000
_cell.length_b   1.000
_cell.length_c   1.000
_cell.angle_alpha   90.00
_cell.angle_beta   90.00
_cell.angle_gamma   90.00
#
_symmetry.space_group_name_H-M   'P 1'
#
loop_
_entity.id
_entity.type
_entity.pdbx_description
1 polymer ?
#
loop_
_entity_poly.entity_id
_entity_poly.type
_entity_poly.pdbx_seq_one_letter_code
_entity_poly.pdbx_strand_id
1 'polypeptide(L)'
;MTAATAAEMTGTLPPPYFSDRILACLKEPGGADDTGLVLEEGALRGTNSGRVYPFADGTIPALFLDQKGDGEGVTTAIKRFYEEYPFPSYEGLEDFGQLVQKGSKNPFSAQLLKAIGYNKTVLECGCGTGQLSHYLQLNNNHVLGIDMSLSSLGLAIQHKLRNGLGRSCFAQMNIFNLAIKDNSFDVVISHGVLHHTFDARRAFAQIVRKAKPGGIVMVGLYNYYARVPTYLRSKVIGLTGGKLDYVVRNRIHDARKADVWIKDQYYNPHETWHSIDEVLGWFEENGIEYLNTSPAILGTDGETTAGLFARTSPGTAFQRVVTQLGWLGTIAREGALFDVIGRKKEPS
;
A
#
# COMPACT_ATOMS: atom_id res chain seq x y z
N MET A 1 -22.18 -24.99 -9.48
CA MET A 1 -21.33 -25.35 -8.34
C MET A 1 -21.70 -24.41 -7.23
N THR A 2 -22.30 -24.94 -6.19
CA THR A 2 -22.89 -24.24 -5.06
C THR A 2 -21.86 -23.46 -4.26
N ALA A 3 -22.17 -22.22 -3.92
CA ALA A 3 -21.38 -21.41 -3.02
C ALA A 3 -21.26 -22.14 -1.66
N ALA A 4 -20.07 -22.59 -1.32
CA ALA A 4 -19.75 -23.02 0.02
C ALA A 4 -19.85 -21.80 0.92
N THR A 5 -20.82 -21.82 1.79
CA THR A 5 -21.06 -20.76 2.76
C THR A 5 -19.92 -20.69 3.76
N ALA A 6 -19.55 -19.48 4.20
CA ALA A 6 -18.51 -19.19 5.18
C ALA A 6 -18.66 -19.98 6.52
N ALA A 7 -19.77 -20.69 6.72
CA ALA A 7 -20.06 -21.47 7.92
C ALA A 7 -19.34 -22.84 7.99
N GLU A 8 -18.69 -23.33 6.92
CA GLU A 8 -17.97 -24.62 6.93
C GLU A 8 -16.47 -24.49 7.26
N MET A 9 -15.96 -23.29 7.50
CA MET A 9 -14.57 -23.05 7.92
C MET A 9 -14.40 -22.90 9.44
N THR A 10 -15.13 -23.68 10.25
CA THR A 10 -14.88 -23.80 11.70
C THR A 10 -13.70 -24.73 12.00
N GLY A 11 -12.60 -24.55 11.31
CA GLY A 11 -11.31 -25.10 11.71
C GLY A 11 -10.53 -24.00 12.38
N THR A 12 -10.01 -24.24 13.58
CA THR A 12 -9.05 -23.41 14.29
C THR A 12 -8.09 -22.71 13.31
N LEU A 13 -7.98 -21.39 13.38
CA LEU A 13 -7.01 -20.62 12.60
C LEU A 13 -5.66 -21.31 12.65
N PRO A 14 -5.03 -21.63 11.50
CA PRO A 14 -3.70 -22.22 11.52
C PRO A 14 -2.76 -21.27 12.28
N PRO A 15 -2.01 -21.75 13.28
CA PRO A 15 -1.07 -20.92 14.03
C PRO A 15 0.09 -20.45 13.14
N PRO A 16 0.65 -19.26 13.40
CA PRO A 16 0.08 -18.11 14.08
C PRO A 16 -0.48 -17.09 13.07
N TYR A 17 -1.63 -16.49 13.38
CA TYR A 17 -2.25 -15.43 12.55
C TYR A 17 -1.26 -14.25 12.34
N PHE A 18 -0.53 -13.89 13.39
CA PHE A 18 0.63 -13.01 13.35
C PHE A 18 1.90 -13.78 13.70
N SER A 19 2.99 -13.47 13.02
CA SER A 19 4.29 -13.88 13.52
C SER A 19 4.64 -13.05 14.77
N ASP A 20 5.43 -13.61 15.67
CA ASP A 20 5.87 -12.91 16.91
C ASP A 20 6.50 -11.56 16.59
N ARG A 21 7.25 -11.47 15.48
CA ARG A 21 7.87 -10.21 15.01
C ARG A 21 6.82 -9.15 14.69
N ILE A 22 5.74 -9.51 14.03
CA ILE A 22 4.66 -8.57 13.68
C ILE A 22 3.85 -8.23 14.93
N LEU A 23 3.52 -9.21 15.77
CA LEU A 23 2.77 -8.97 16.99
C LEU A 23 3.52 -8.00 17.94
N ALA A 24 4.83 -8.14 18.04
CA ALA A 24 5.67 -7.23 18.83
C ALA A 24 5.66 -5.77 18.32
N CYS A 25 5.38 -5.56 17.03
CA CYS A 25 5.25 -4.22 16.45
C CYS A 25 3.89 -3.55 16.73
N LEU A 26 2.89 -4.31 17.21
CA LEU A 26 1.54 -3.78 17.42
C LEU A 26 1.42 -3.14 18.81
N LYS A 27 0.52 -2.17 18.91
CA LYS A 27 0.10 -1.53 20.14
C LYS A 27 -1.42 -1.37 20.19
N GLU A 28 -1.94 -1.01 21.33
CA GLU A 28 -3.37 -0.70 21.46
C GLU A 28 -3.75 0.49 20.56
N PRO A 29 -4.88 0.41 19.82
CA PRO A 29 -5.40 1.53 19.04
C PRO A 29 -5.56 2.80 19.91
N GLY A 30 -4.90 3.89 19.50
CA GLY A 30 -4.86 5.13 20.27
C GLY A 30 -3.96 5.11 21.50
N GLY A 31 -3.33 3.98 21.82
CA GLY A 31 -2.41 3.83 22.95
C GLY A 31 -1.01 4.36 22.68
N ALA A 32 -0.22 4.53 23.74
CA ALA A 32 1.20 4.84 23.68
C ALA A 32 2.03 3.63 23.22
N ASP A 33 3.30 3.83 22.89
CA ASP A 33 4.17 2.78 22.33
C ASP A 33 4.60 1.71 23.36
N ASP A 34 4.43 1.97 24.65
CA ASP A 34 4.64 1.01 25.73
C ASP A 34 3.47 0.03 25.92
N THR A 35 2.32 0.28 25.24
CA THR A 35 1.21 -0.67 25.22
C THR A 35 1.49 -1.80 24.24
N GLY A 36 0.92 -2.96 24.47
CA GLY A 36 1.05 -4.11 23.59
C GLY A 36 -0.27 -4.79 23.33
N LEU A 37 -0.26 -5.72 22.39
CA LEU A 37 -1.39 -6.59 22.09
C LEU A 37 -0.94 -8.04 22.24
N VAL A 38 -1.78 -8.87 22.83
CA VAL A 38 -1.61 -10.33 22.87
C VAL A 38 -2.71 -10.98 22.03
N LEU A 39 -2.34 -12.03 21.32
CA LEU A 39 -3.27 -12.79 20.51
C LEU A 39 -4.03 -13.77 21.41
N GLU A 40 -5.35 -13.72 21.34
CA GLU A 40 -6.27 -14.68 21.92
C GLU A 40 -7.09 -15.36 20.82
N GLU A 41 -7.91 -16.32 21.16
CA GLU A 41 -8.80 -16.96 20.17
C GLU A 41 -9.78 -15.93 19.59
N GLY A 42 -9.64 -15.66 18.29
CA GLY A 42 -10.52 -14.74 17.55
C GLY A 42 -10.43 -13.25 17.94
N ALA A 43 -9.40 -12.85 18.72
CA ALA A 43 -9.27 -11.47 19.16
C ALA A 43 -7.81 -11.08 19.47
N LEU A 44 -7.57 -9.78 19.59
CA LEU A 44 -6.39 -9.22 20.24
C LEU A 44 -6.83 -8.58 21.57
N ARG A 45 -6.04 -8.76 22.63
CA ARG A 45 -6.26 -8.11 23.91
C ARG A 45 -5.14 -7.13 24.22
N GLY A 46 -5.49 -5.93 24.67
CA GLY A 46 -4.55 -4.93 25.15
C GLY A 46 -3.88 -5.37 26.45
N THR A 47 -2.54 -5.32 26.50
CA THR A 47 -1.78 -5.75 27.68
C THR A 47 -1.97 -4.82 28.87
N ASN A 48 -2.20 -3.54 28.64
CA ASN A 48 -2.32 -2.53 29.68
C ASN A 48 -3.81 -2.25 30.04
N SER A 49 -4.67 -2.12 29.03
CA SER A 49 -6.09 -1.80 29.25
C SER A 49 -6.97 -3.02 29.52
N GLY A 50 -6.52 -4.22 29.11
CA GLY A 50 -7.35 -5.42 29.07
C GLY A 50 -8.45 -5.38 28.00
N ARG A 51 -8.53 -4.32 27.18
CA ARG A 51 -9.54 -4.16 26.15
C ARG A 51 -9.38 -5.22 25.06
N VAL A 52 -10.52 -5.78 24.64
CA VAL A 52 -10.59 -6.81 23.59
C VAL A 52 -10.92 -6.14 22.25
N TYR A 53 -10.16 -6.50 21.23
CA TYR A 53 -10.33 -6.09 19.83
C TYR A 53 -10.70 -7.35 19.03
N PRO A 54 -11.98 -7.63 18.81
CA PRO A 54 -12.42 -8.83 18.11
C PRO A 54 -11.99 -8.82 16.64
N PHE A 55 -11.85 -9.99 16.06
CA PHE A 55 -11.65 -10.10 14.65
C PHE A 55 -12.96 -9.91 13.90
N ALA A 56 -13.01 -8.99 12.93
CA ALA A 56 -14.14 -8.88 12.01
C ALA A 56 -14.25 -10.18 11.20
N ASP A 57 -15.48 -10.68 11.04
CA ASP A 57 -15.77 -11.96 10.39
C ASP A 57 -14.93 -13.14 10.93
N GLY A 58 -14.49 -13.05 12.19
CA GLY A 58 -13.68 -14.06 12.85
C GLY A 58 -12.24 -14.19 12.31
N THR A 59 -11.83 -13.37 11.34
CA THR A 59 -10.55 -13.53 10.65
C THR A 59 -9.72 -12.27 10.52
N ILE A 60 -10.32 -11.07 10.56
CA ILE A 60 -9.64 -9.79 10.30
C ILE A 60 -9.47 -9.01 11.61
N PRO A 61 -8.25 -8.81 12.12
CA PRO A 61 -8.01 -7.94 13.27
C PRO A 61 -8.52 -6.52 13.03
N ALA A 62 -9.58 -6.12 13.73
CA ALA A 62 -10.23 -4.82 13.58
C ALA A 62 -9.60 -3.80 14.55
N LEU A 63 -8.50 -3.18 14.14
CA LEU A 63 -7.76 -2.15 14.89
C LEU A 63 -8.04 -0.74 14.34
N PHE A 64 -9.15 -0.58 13.63
CA PHE A 64 -9.52 0.66 12.98
C PHE A 64 -10.10 1.65 14.01
N LEU A 65 -9.54 2.86 14.04
CA LEU A 65 -10.13 4.01 14.71
C LEU A 65 -10.64 4.99 13.66
N ASP A 66 -11.91 5.39 13.81
CA ASP A 66 -12.53 6.37 12.92
C ASP A 66 -11.78 7.71 12.97
N GLN A 67 -11.63 8.32 11.81
CA GLN A 67 -11.21 9.70 11.71
C GLN A 67 -12.38 10.60 12.11
N LYS A 68 -12.20 11.43 13.12
CA LYS A 68 -13.18 12.44 13.53
C LYS A 68 -12.69 13.84 13.18
N GLY A 69 -13.60 14.69 12.78
CA GLY A 69 -13.27 16.07 12.40
C GLY A 69 -12.75 16.19 10.97
N ASP A 70 -11.62 16.88 10.79
CA ASP A 70 -11.06 17.14 9.45
C ASP A 70 -10.82 15.84 8.67
N GLY A 71 -11.34 15.80 7.44
CA GLY A 71 -11.17 14.67 6.55
C GLY A 71 -12.10 13.48 6.78
N GLU A 72 -13.02 13.52 7.76
CA GLU A 72 -13.97 12.41 8.04
C GLU A 72 -14.80 12.03 6.80
N GLY A 73 -15.33 13.04 6.09
CA GLY A 73 -16.11 12.81 4.87
C GLY A 73 -15.32 12.14 3.75
N VAL A 74 -14.06 12.55 3.52
CA VAL A 74 -13.19 11.94 2.52
C VAL A 74 -12.84 10.51 2.92
N THR A 75 -12.42 10.30 4.17
CA THR A 75 -12.08 8.96 4.69
C THR A 75 -13.25 7.99 4.56
N THR A 76 -14.45 8.44 4.90
CA THR A 76 -15.68 7.63 4.78
C THR A 76 -16.01 7.31 3.32
N ALA A 77 -15.90 8.28 2.42
CA ALA A 77 -16.17 8.09 0.99
C ALA A 77 -15.18 7.08 0.36
N ILE A 78 -13.89 7.23 0.66
CA ILE A 78 -12.83 6.33 0.18
C ILE A 78 -13.02 4.92 0.75
N LYS A 79 -13.31 4.79 2.06
CA LYS A 79 -13.57 3.48 2.66
C LYS A 79 -14.74 2.79 1.96
N ARG A 80 -15.88 3.47 1.77
CA ARG A 80 -17.03 2.93 1.08
C ARG A 80 -16.71 2.51 -0.35
N PHE A 81 -15.91 3.31 -1.06
CA PHE A 81 -15.51 3.00 -2.43
C PHE A 81 -14.73 1.68 -2.50
N TYR A 82 -13.69 1.47 -1.65
CA TYR A 82 -12.90 0.23 -1.65
C TYR A 82 -13.59 -0.95 -0.98
N GLU A 83 -14.62 -0.73 -0.15
CA GLU A 83 -15.52 -1.81 0.29
C GLU A 83 -16.35 -2.36 -0.89
N GLU A 84 -16.79 -1.49 -1.81
CA GLU A 84 -17.57 -1.87 -2.99
C GLU A 84 -16.67 -2.41 -4.13
N TYR A 85 -15.45 -1.85 -4.29
CA TYR A 85 -14.53 -2.18 -5.38
C TYR A 85 -13.15 -2.57 -4.84
N PRO A 86 -12.98 -3.77 -4.25
CA PRO A 86 -11.67 -4.22 -3.76
C PRO A 86 -10.63 -4.27 -4.87
N PHE A 87 -9.46 -3.68 -4.64
CA PHE A 87 -8.38 -3.58 -5.62
C PHE A 87 -7.04 -4.07 -5.04
N PRO A 88 -6.18 -4.74 -5.82
CA PRO A 88 -6.39 -5.30 -7.17
C PRO A 88 -7.19 -6.62 -7.16
N SER A 89 -7.80 -6.99 -8.30
CA SER A 89 -8.56 -8.24 -8.43
C SER A 89 -7.67 -9.49 -8.38
N TYR A 90 -8.16 -10.57 -7.75
CA TYR A 90 -7.53 -11.90 -7.74
C TYR A 90 -7.90 -12.78 -8.93
N GLU A 91 -8.68 -12.30 -9.89
CA GLU A 91 -9.02 -13.09 -11.07
C GLU A 91 -7.78 -13.62 -11.79
N GLY A 92 -7.74 -14.94 -12.01
CA GLY A 92 -6.59 -15.64 -12.58
C GLY A 92 -5.37 -15.73 -11.64
N LEU A 93 -5.58 -15.58 -10.34
CA LEU A 93 -4.56 -15.78 -9.30
C LEU A 93 -5.15 -16.72 -8.23
N GLU A 94 -5.36 -17.99 -8.61
CA GLU A 94 -6.00 -18.96 -7.72
C GLU A 94 -5.04 -19.51 -6.67
N ASP A 95 -3.76 -19.63 -7.02
CA ASP A 95 -2.72 -20.14 -6.14
C ASP A 95 -1.54 -19.16 -5.96
N PHE A 96 -0.70 -19.44 -4.95
CA PHE A 96 0.46 -18.62 -4.63
C PHE A 96 1.53 -18.64 -5.73
N GLY A 97 1.67 -19.76 -6.46
CA GLY A 97 2.62 -19.89 -7.56
C GLY A 97 2.32 -18.90 -8.69
N GLN A 98 1.02 -18.76 -9.04
CA GLN A 98 0.56 -17.78 -10.03
C GLN A 98 0.82 -16.33 -9.56
N LEU A 99 0.59 -16.04 -8.28
CA LEU A 99 0.90 -14.74 -7.69
C LEU A 99 2.41 -14.44 -7.75
N VAL A 100 3.25 -15.41 -7.39
CA VAL A 100 4.72 -15.27 -7.47
C VAL A 100 5.15 -15.06 -8.93
N GLN A 101 4.59 -15.81 -9.87
CA GLN A 101 4.89 -15.63 -11.29
C GLN A 101 4.52 -14.22 -11.78
N LYS A 102 3.33 -13.72 -11.39
CA LYS A 102 2.88 -12.35 -11.71
C LYS A 102 3.83 -11.30 -11.12
N GLY A 103 4.16 -11.43 -9.83
CA GLY A 103 5.07 -10.52 -9.13
C GLY A 103 6.47 -10.52 -9.72
N SER A 104 6.99 -11.68 -10.09
CA SER A 104 8.32 -11.83 -10.69
C SER A 104 8.39 -11.29 -12.13
N LYS A 105 7.27 -11.30 -12.87
CA LYS A 105 7.16 -10.69 -14.20
C LYS A 105 6.95 -9.17 -14.16
N ASN A 106 6.52 -8.64 -13.02
CA ASN A 106 6.41 -7.20 -12.83
C ASN A 106 7.77 -6.63 -12.40
N PRO A 107 8.41 -5.77 -13.23
CA PRO A 107 9.76 -5.26 -12.94
C PRO A 107 9.86 -4.54 -11.60
N PHE A 108 8.84 -3.74 -11.23
CA PHE A 108 8.80 -3.03 -9.97
C PHE A 108 8.78 -3.99 -8.77
N SER A 109 7.85 -4.96 -8.75
CA SER A 109 7.74 -5.91 -7.63
C SER A 109 9.01 -6.76 -7.48
N ALA A 110 9.60 -7.20 -8.61
CA ALA A 110 10.82 -7.99 -8.60
C ALA A 110 12.03 -7.18 -8.08
N GLN A 111 12.20 -5.93 -8.51
CA GLN A 111 13.24 -5.02 -8.02
C GLN A 111 13.04 -4.68 -6.54
N LEU A 112 11.80 -4.46 -6.11
CA LEU A 112 11.45 -4.16 -4.73
C LEU A 112 11.81 -5.33 -3.81
N LEU A 113 11.40 -6.55 -4.14
CA LEU A 113 11.74 -7.75 -3.37
C LEU A 113 13.26 -7.95 -3.28
N LYS A 114 13.98 -7.75 -4.40
CA LYS A 114 15.45 -7.83 -4.43
C LYS A 114 16.09 -6.76 -3.53
N ALA A 115 15.59 -5.53 -3.55
CA ALA A 115 16.11 -4.42 -2.76
C ALA A 115 15.83 -4.57 -1.27
N ILE A 116 14.66 -5.11 -0.88
CA ILE A 116 14.31 -5.43 0.51
C ILE A 116 15.28 -6.50 1.06
N GLY A 117 15.60 -7.50 0.25
CA GLY A 117 16.48 -8.61 0.66
C GLY A 117 15.77 -9.63 1.55
N TYR A 118 16.46 -10.11 2.58
CA TYR A 118 16.03 -11.26 3.39
C TYR A 118 15.78 -10.89 4.85
N ASN A 119 14.84 -11.63 5.50
CA ASN A 119 14.59 -11.57 6.95
C ASN A 119 14.19 -10.18 7.46
N LYS A 120 13.53 -9.35 6.65
CA LYS A 120 13.08 -8.01 7.01
C LYS A 120 11.66 -8.02 7.57
N THR A 121 11.37 -7.01 8.38
CA THR A 121 10.02 -6.67 8.82
C THR A 121 9.52 -5.52 7.95
N VAL A 122 8.46 -5.76 7.20
CA VAL A 122 7.92 -4.84 6.17
C VAL A 122 6.51 -4.42 6.56
N LEU A 123 6.22 -3.13 6.48
CA LEU A 123 4.89 -2.56 6.59
C LEU A 123 4.42 -2.07 5.21
N GLU A 124 3.28 -2.56 4.75
CA GLU A 124 2.58 -2.04 3.57
C GLU A 124 1.32 -1.31 4.02
N CYS A 125 1.28 0.01 3.82
CA CYS A 125 0.16 0.88 4.17
C CYS A 125 -0.75 1.06 2.95
N GLY A 126 -2.01 0.60 3.06
CA GLY A 126 -2.95 0.52 1.96
C GLY A 126 -2.67 -0.71 1.09
N CYS A 127 -2.61 -1.88 1.69
CA CYS A 127 -2.26 -3.12 0.98
C CYS A 127 -3.36 -3.63 0.03
N GLY A 128 -4.56 -3.04 0.08
CA GLY A 128 -5.71 -3.51 -0.67
C GLY A 128 -5.96 -5.00 -0.44
N THR A 129 -6.03 -5.77 -1.52
CA THR A 129 -6.21 -7.22 -1.45
C THR A 129 -4.93 -8.01 -1.11
N GLY A 130 -3.83 -7.35 -0.74
CA GLY A 130 -2.63 -7.95 -0.16
C GLY A 130 -1.71 -8.67 -1.16
N GLN A 131 -1.88 -8.50 -2.48
CA GLN A 131 -1.06 -9.21 -3.46
C GLN A 131 0.43 -8.89 -3.32
N LEU A 132 0.80 -7.62 -3.12
CA LEU A 132 2.19 -7.22 -2.91
C LEU A 132 2.70 -7.73 -1.57
N SER A 133 1.95 -7.62 -0.47
CA SER A 133 2.30 -8.21 0.83
C SER A 133 2.60 -9.71 0.74
N HIS A 134 1.76 -10.46 0.01
CA HIS A 134 1.99 -11.89 -0.22
C HIS A 134 3.25 -12.16 -1.04
N TYR A 135 3.56 -11.33 -2.02
CA TYR A 135 4.78 -11.47 -2.80
C TYR A 135 6.02 -11.13 -1.96
N LEU A 136 5.97 -10.07 -1.16
CA LEU A 136 7.10 -9.60 -0.35
C LEU A 136 7.47 -10.53 0.81
N GLN A 137 6.57 -11.45 1.25
CA GLN A 137 6.92 -12.47 2.26
C GLN A 137 7.95 -13.49 1.77
N LEU A 138 8.20 -13.55 0.47
CA LEU A 138 9.34 -14.27 -0.06
C LEU A 138 10.63 -13.77 0.60
N ASN A 139 11.73 -14.50 0.45
CA ASN A 139 13.00 -14.17 1.11
C ASN A 139 12.91 -14.14 2.66
N ASN A 140 11.95 -14.88 3.22
CA ASN A 140 11.77 -14.98 4.67
C ASN A 140 11.38 -13.64 5.35
N ASN A 141 10.79 -12.71 4.61
CA ASN A 141 10.34 -11.45 5.16
C ASN A 141 9.01 -11.62 5.92
N HIS A 142 8.84 -10.85 7.00
CA HIS A 142 7.60 -10.75 7.76
C HIS A 142 6.88 -9.46 7.34
N VAL A 143 5.70 -9.60 6.76
CA VAL A 143 4.98 -8.46 6.16
C VAL A 143 3.69 -8.21 6.92
N LEU A 144 3.46 -6.98 7.33
CA LEU A 144 2.17 -6.50 7.80
C LEU A 144 1.55 -5.62 6.70
N GLY A 145 0.46 -6.07 6.11
CA GLY A 145 -0.39 -5.28 5.24
C GLY A 145 -1.53 -4.66 6.05
N ILE A 146 -1.71 -3.36 5.93
CA ILE A 146 -2.86 -2.68 6.55
C ILE A 146 -3.71 -2.00 5.50
N ASP A 147 -5.02 -2.05 5.69
CA ASP A 147 -5.99 -1.36 4.85
C ASP A 147 -7.22 -0.93 5.67
N MET A 148 -8.03 -0.02 5.15
CA MET A 148 -9.27 0.36 5.79
C MET A 148 -10.46 -0.49 5.35
N SER A 149 -10.38 -1.15 4.18
CA SER A 149 -11.43 -1.97 3.57
C SER A 149 -11.41 -3.39 4.11
N LEU A 150 -12.48 -3.80 4.78
CA LEU A 150 -12.67 -5.19 5.21
C LEU A 150 -12.86 -6.12 4.02
N SER A 151 -13.55 -5.67 2.96
CA SER A 151 -13.73 -6.46 1.73
C SER A 151 -12.40 -6.80 1.08
N SER A 152 -11.48 -5.82 0.98
CA SER A 152 -10.14 -6.03 0.45
C SER A 152 -9.33 -6.99 1.32
N LEU A 153 -9.30 -6.76 2.62
CA LEU A 153 -8.59 -7.60 3.59
C LEU A 153 -9.15 -9.02 3.65
N GLY A 154 -10.46 -9.18 3.50
CA GLY A 154 -11.10 -10.50 3.41
C GLY A 154 -10.53 -11.34 2.27
N LEU A 155 -10.33 -10.73 1.08
CA LEU A 155 -9.69 -11.40 -0.05
C LEU A 155 -8.22 -11.74 0.21
N ALA A 156 -7.48 -10.83 0.86
CA ALA A 156 -6.08 -11.08 1.24
C ALA A 156 -5.99 -12.28 2.19
N ILE A 157 -6.82 -12.32 3.22
CA ILE A 157 -6.84 -13.40 4.22
C ILE A 157 -7.31 -14.70 3.61
N GLN A 158 -8.34 -14.68 2.76
CA GLN A 158 -8.80 -15.88 2.05
C GLN A 158 -7.68 -16.49 1.20
N HIS A 159 -6.91 -15.65 0.46
CA HIS A 159 -5.77 -16.13 -0.31
C HIS A 159 -4.66 -16.69 0.60
N LYS A 160 -4.34 -16.00 1.71
CA LYS A 160 -3.41 -16.47 2.74
C LYS A 160 -3.78 -17.86 3.26
N LEU A 161 -5.02 -18.04 3.71
CA LEU A 161 -5.47 -19.30 4.30
C LEU A 161 -5.48 -20.44 3.29
N ARG A 162 -5.97 -20.19 2.07
CA ARG A 162 -5.99 -21.17 0.99
C ARG A 162 -4.59 -21.71 0.64
N ASN A 163 -3.58 -20.85 0.72
CA ASN A 163 -2.22 -21.18 0.32
C ASN A 163 -1.25 -21.43 1.49
N GLY A 164 -1.72 -21.45 2.72
CA GLY A 164 -0.89 -21.70 3.91
C GLY A 164 0.22 -20.65 4.15
N LEU A 165 -0.03 -19.38 3.84
CA LEU A 165 0.99 -18.33 3.91
C LEU A 165 1.17 -17.84 5.35
N GLY A 166 2.33 -18.09 5.96
CA GLY A 166 2.58 -17.81 7.37
C GLY A 166 3.19 -16.44 7.70
N ARG A 167 3.78 -15.74 6.71
CA ARG A 167 4.59 -14.53 6.97
C ARG A 167 3.95 -13.21 6.52
N SER A 168 2.90 -13.25 5.71
CA SER A 168 2.06 -12.09 5.43
C SER A 168 0.91 -12.04 6.44
N CYS A 169 0.78 -10.92 7.13
CA CYS A 169 -0.24 -10.66 8.14
C CYS A 169 -1.06 -9.44 7.70
N PHE A 170 -2.31 -9.39 8.12
CA PHE A 170 -3.20 -8.30 7.71
C PHE A 170 -4.00 -7.78 8.89
N ALA A 171 -4.26 -6.47 8.92
CA ALA A 171 -5.13 -5.84 9.92
C ALA A 171 -5.86 -4.64 9.34
N GLN A 172 -7.10 -4.43 9.78
CA GLN A 172 -7.83 -3.21 9.45
C GLN A 172 -7.31 -2.06 10.31
N MET A 173 -6.78 -1.02 9.68
CA MET A 173 -6.30 0.19 10.35
C MET A 173 -6.60 1.44 9.54
N ASN A 174 -6.72 2.57 10.25
CA ASN A 174 -6.70 3.90 9.64
C ASN A 174 -5.27 4.42 9.63
N ILE A 175 -4.80 4.89 8.47
CA ILE A 175 -3.43 5.38 8.29
C ILE A 175 -3.10 6.58 9.19
N PHE A 176 -4.11 7.34 9.59
CA PHE A 176 -3.97 8.46 10.52
C PHE A 176 -3.94 8.04 12.00
N ASN A 177 -4.32 6.80 12.32
CA ASN A 177 -4.41 6.25 13.68
C ASN A 177 -3.88 4.81 13.69
N LEU A 178 -2.60 4.65 13.43
CA LEU A 178 -1.96 3.34 13.32
C LEU A 178 -1.78 2.69 14.71
N ALA A 179 -2.33 1.49 14.88
CA ALA A 179 -2.10 0.64 16.04
C ALA A 179 -0.73 -0.08 15.95
N ILE A 180 0.30 0.68 15.64
CA ILE A 180 1.67 0.23 15.36
C ILE A 180 2.64 1.10 16.16
N LYS A 181 3.60 0.48 16.85
CA LYS A 181 4.67 1.18 17.55
C LYS A 181 5.58 1.92 16.58
N ASP A 182 6.12 3.05 17.00
CA ASP A 182 7.11 3.76 16.22
C ASP A 182 8.41 2.95 16.11
N ASN A 183 9.20 3.20 15.08
CA ASN A 183 10.52 2.58 14.87
C ASN A 183 10.50 1.04 14.85
N SER A 184 9.48 0.41 14.28
CA SER A 184 9.28 -1.04 14.34
C SER A 184 9.62 -1.78 13.05
N PHE A 185 9.63 -1.11 11.90
CA PHE A 185 9.79 -1.76 10.59
C PHE A 185 11.10 -1.40 9.90
N ASP A 186 11.72 -2.40 9.26
CA ASP A 186 12.92 -2.19 8.45
C ASP A 186 12.59 -1.47 7.14
N VAL A 187 11.38 -1.72 6.60
CA VAL A 187 10.87 -1.11 5.38
C VAL A 187 9.41 -0.72 5.56
N VAL A 188 9.05 0.51 5.20
CA VAL A 188 7.68 1.02 5.18
C VAL A 188 7.33 1.44 3.76
N ILE A 189 6.24 0.89 3.23
CA ILE A 189 5.79 1.10 1.85
C ILE A 189 4.37 1.64 1.87
N SER A 190 4.12 2.66 1.06
CA SER A 190 2.76 3.06 0.68
C SER A 190 2.76 3.40 -0.81
N HIS A 191 2.21 2.49 -1.62
CA HIS A 191 2.30 2.57 -3.07
C HIS A 191 0.90 2.72 -3.69
N GLY A 192 0.63 3.91 -4.25
CA GLY A 192 -0.66 4.17 -4.87
C GLY A 192 -1.81 4.48 -3.89
N VAL A 193 -1.52 5.04 -2.69
CA VAL A 193 -2.50 5.14 -1.60
C VAL A 193 -2.66 6.55 -1.06
N LEU A 194 -1.57 7.22 -0.65
CA LEU A 194 -1.68 8.46 0.14
C LEU A 194 -2.39 9.59 -0.59
N HIS A 195 -2.31 9.62 -1.91
CA HIS A 195 -3.00 10.60 -2.75
C HIS A 195 -4.53 10.44 -2.76
N HIS A 196 -5.06 9.34 -2.20
CA HIS A 196 -6.50 9.17 -1.95
C HIS A 196 -6.91 9.54 -0.52
N THR A 197 -5.97 9.90 0.34
CA THR A 197 -6.27 10.38 1.68
C THR A 197 -6.62 11.87 1.67
N PHE A 198 -7.34 12.33 2.68
CA PHE A 198 -7.70 13.76 2.77
C PHE A 198 -6.47 14.68 2.95
N ASP A 199 -5.36 14.14 3.44
CA ASP A 199 -4.09 14.86 3.63
C ASP A 199 -2.91 13.90 3.45
N ALA A 200 -2.38 13.84 2.24
CA ALA A 200 -1.28 12.93 1.88
C ALA A 200 0.02 13.22 2.66
N ARG A 201 0.32 14.51 2.94
CA ARG A 201 1.51 14.92 3.70
C ARG A 201 1.42 14.48 5.16
N ARG A 202 0.27 14.66 5.79
CA ARG A 202 0.02 14.18 7.16
C ARG A 202 0.03 12.65 7.23
N ALA A 203 -0.57 11.97 6.25
CA ALA A 203 -0.52 10.51 6.15
C ALA A 203 0.92 10.01 6.01
N PHE A 204 1.74 10.65 5.17
CA PHE A 204 3.16 10.36 5.04
C PHE A 204 3.90 10.49 6.37
N ALA A 205 3.70 11.59 7.10
CA ALA A 205 4.31 11.78 8.41
C ALA A 205 3.94 10.67 9.42
N GLN A 206 2.70 10.13 9.36
CA GLN A 206 2.31 9.00 10.23
C GLN A 206 3.04 7.71 9.90
N ILE A 207 3.18 7.37 8.60
CA ILE A 207 3.82 6.11 8.22
C ILE A 207 5.33 6.13 8.44
N VAL A 208 6.00 7.27 8.20
CA VAL A 208 7.45 7.44 8.40
C VAL A 208 7.86 7.13 9.84
N ARG A 209 7.04 7.48 10.81
CA ARG A 209 7.31 7.18 12.23
C ARG A 209 7.50 5.68 12.48
N LYS A 210 6.85 4.83 11.67
CA LYS A 210 6.89 3.37 11.84
C LYS A 210 8.19 2.74 11.34
N ALA A 211 8.92 3.43 10.45
CA ALA A 211 10.25 2.99 10.03
C ALA A 211 11.26 3.13 11.18
N LYS A 212 12.12 2.13 11.34
CA LYS A 212 13.30 2.20 12.24
C LYS A 212 14.25 3.31 11.81
N PRO A 213 15.07 3.87 12.70
CA PRO A 213 16.28 4.58 12.29
C PRO A 213 17.08 3.73 11.29
N GLY A 214 17.59 4.32 10.21
CA GLY A 214 18.24 3.60 9.11
C GLY A 214 17.29 2.80 8.20
N GLY A 215 16.01 2.69 8.55
CA GLY A 215 14.98 1.98 7.77
C GLY A 215 14.60 2.70 6.49
N ILE A 216 14.05 1.95 5.55
CA ILE A 216 13.64 2.45 4.24
C ILE A 216 12.18 2.90 4.27
N VAL A 217 11.89 4.02 3.65
CA VAL A 217 10.54 4.52 3.39
C VAL A 217 10.36 4.69 1.89
N MET A 218 9.27 4.15 1.37
CA MET A 218 8.89 4.28 -0.04
C MET A 218 7.46 4.79 -0.13
N VAL A 219 7.25 5.82 -0.94
CA VAL A 219 5.92 6.39 -1.21
C VAL A 219 5.69 6.50 -2.70
N GLY A 220 4.60 5.89 -3.18
CA GLY A 220 4.13 5.99 -4.56
C GLY A 220 2.89 6.87 -4.65
N LEU A 221 2.95 7.90 -5.50
CA LEU A 221 1.93 8.94 -5.63
C LEU A 221 1.61 9.23 -7.10
N TYR A 222 0.44 9.82 -7.37
CA TYR A 222 0.13 10.34 -8.70
C TYR A 222 0.90 11.63 -8.97
N ASN A 223 1.63 11.63 -10.11
CA ASN A 223 2.41 12.78 -10.52
C ASN A 223 1.53 13.90 -11.06
N TYR A 224 1.77 15.13 -10.62
CA TYR A 224 0.99 16.30 -10.98
C TYR A 224 0.91 16.52 -12.50
N TYR A 225 2.04 16.46 -13.21
CA TYR A 225 2.06 16.70 -14.66
C TYR A 225 1.52 15.49 -15.44
N ALA A 226 2.00 14.29 -15.11
CA ALA A 226 1.63 13.08 -15.83
C ALA A 226 0.16 12.65 -15.61
N ARG A 227 -0.52 13.12 -14.56
CA ARG A 227 -1.93 12.82 -14.28
C ARG A 227 -2.90 13.65 -15.14
N VAL A 228 -2.48 14.82 -15.66
CA VAL A 228 -3.32 15.70 -16.49
C VAL A 228 -3.98 14.97 -17.67
N PRO A 229 -3.29 14.17 -18.50
CA PRO A 229 -3.95 13.41 -19.57
C PRO A 229 -5.01 12.45 -19.07
N THR A 230 -4.74 11.77 -17.94
CA THR A 230 -5.71 10.83 -17.34
C THR A 230 -6.96 11.57 -16.86
N TYR A 231 -6.79 12.72 -16.22
CA TYR A 231 -7.90 13.57 -15.82
C TYR A 231 -8.74 14.06 -17.00
N LEU A 232 -8.11 14.54 -18.08
CA LEU A 232 -8.83 14.96 -19.29
C LEU A 232 -9.60 13.79 -19.91
N ARG A 233 -8.98 12.60 -19.94
CA ARG A 233 -9.62 11.37 -20.42
C ARG A 233 -10.83 10.98 -19.57
N SER A 234 -10.77 11.13 -18.24
CA SER A 234 -11.90 10.84 -17.34
C SER A 234 -13.14 11.66 -17.71
N LYS A 235 -12.96 12.93 -18.09
CA LYS A 235 -14.07 13.79 -18.57
C LYS A 235 -14.66 13.29 -19.88
N VAL A 236 -13.83 12.87 -20.82
CA VAL A 236 -14.29 12.29 -22.12
C VAL A 236 -15.00 10.95 -21.87
N ILE A 237 -14.47 10.11 -20.99
CA ILE A 237 -15.10 8.83 -20.62
C ILE A 237 -16.47 9.07 -19.97
N GLY A 238 -16.59 10.05 -19.07
CA GLY A 238 -17.87 10.43 -18.46
C GLY A 238 -18.92 10.87 -19.47
N LEU A 239 -18.49 11.57 -20.56
CA LEU A 239 -19.39 12.04 -21.62
C LEU A 239 -19.75 10.95 -22.62
N THR A 240 -18.86 9.98 -22.89
CA THR A 240 -19.00 9.00 -24.00
C THR A 240 -19.27 7.58 -23.53
N GLY A 241 -19.32 7.34 -22.20
CA GLY A 241 -19.42 5.99 -21.63
C GLY A 241 -18.21 5.11 -21.98
N GLY A 242 -17.04 5.71 -22.21
CA GLY A 242 -15.79 5.01 -22.52
C GLY A 242 -15.64 4.49 -23.95
N LYS A 243 -16.65 4.66 -24.81
CA LYS A 243 -16.64 4.13 -26.18
C LYS A 243 -15.52 4.68 -27.06
N LEU A 244 -15.04 5.88 -26.78
CA LEU A 244 -13.99 6.56 -27.55
C LEU A 244 -12.60 6.39 -26.92
N ASP A 245 -12.48 5.81 -25.72
CA ASP A 245 -11.19 5.68 -25.04
C ASP A 245 -10.45 4.40 -25.46
N TYR A 246 -9.25 4.57 -26.02
CA TYR A 246 -8.40 3.46 -26.50
C TYR A 246 -7.96 2.51 -25.38
N VAL A 247 -7.67 3.02 -24.17
CA VAL A 247 -7.20 2.19 -23.05
C VAL A 247 -8.36 1.35 -22.49
N VAL A 248 -9.55 1.96 -22.36
CA VAL A 248 -10.77 1.24 -21.98
C VAL A 248 -11.07 0.13 -23.00
N ARG A 249 -11.03 0.44 -24.29
CA ARG A 249 -11.29 -0.53 -25.37
C ARG A 249 -10.33 -1.71 -25.39
N ASN A 250 -9.05 -1.47 -25.13
CA ASN A 250 -8.04 -2.53 -25.15
C ASN A 250 -8.02 -3.40 -23.88
N ARG A 251 -8.59 -2.91 -22.76
CA ARG A 251 -8.68 -3.67 -21.50
C ARG A 251 -9.99 -4.47 -21.36
N ILE A 252 -10.98 -4.22 -22.23
CA ILE A 252 -12.30 -4.88 -22.19
C ILE A 252 -12.24 -6.41 -22.41
N HIS A 253 -11.11 -6.98 -22.81
CA HIS A 253 -10.97 -8.44 -22.95
C HIS A 253 -11.13 -9.21 -21.62
N ASP A 254 -11.00 -8.51 -20.46
CA ASP A 254 -11.34 -9.03 -19.15
C ASP A 254 -12.24 -7.99 -18.45
N ALA A 255 -13.54 -8.08 -18.73
CA ALA A 255 -14.52 -7.04 -18.40
C ALA A 255 -14.54 -6.66 -16.90
N ARG A 256 -14.31 -7.62 -16.00
CA ARG A 256 -14.36 -7.37 -14.56
C ARG A 256 -13.10 -6.69 -14.03
N LYS A 257 -11.91 -7.11 -14.48
CA LYS A 257 -10.64 -6.43 -14.16
C LYS A 257 -10.60 -5.02 -14.73
N ALA A 258 -11.13 -4.86 -15.96
CA ALA A 258 -11.24 -3.56 -16.60
C ALA A 258 -12.15 -2.63 -15.81
N ASP A 259 -13.29 -3.12 -15.32
CA ASP A 259 -14.26 -2.32 -14.56
C ASP A 259 -13.65 -1.80 -13.24
N VAL A 260 -13.04 -2.67 -12.45
CA VAL A 260 -12.39 -2.28 -11.18
C VAL A 260 -11.27 -1.27 -11.41
N TRP A 261 -10.42 -1.49 -12.43
CA TRP A 261 -9.34 -0.57 -12.79
C TRP A 261 -9.86 0.78 -13.28
N ILE A 262 -10.92 0.78 -14.12
CA ILE A 262 -11.56 2.00 -14.62
C ILE A 262 -12.15 2.81 -13.46
N LYS A 263 -12.81 2.14 -12.51
CA LYS A 263 -13.37 2.80 -11.32
C LYS A 263 -12.28 3.43 -10.48
N ASP A 264 -11.22 2.69 -10.17
CA ASP A 264 -10.08 3.21 -9.42
C ASP A 264 -9.42 4.42 -10.11
N GLN A 265 -9.17 4.35 -11.42
CA GLN A 265 -8.44 5.38 -12.17
C GLN A 265 -9.26 6.61 -12.53
N TYR A 266 -10.57 6.48 -12.72
CA TYR A 266 -11.40 7.57 -13.28
C TYR A 266 -12.57 8.01 -12.40
N TYR A 267 -12.97 7.18 -11.42
CA TYR A 267 -14.14 7.44 -10.59
C TYR A 267 -13.83 7.42 -9.09
N ASN A 268 -12.55 7.41 -8.72
CA ASN A 268 -12.17 7.51 -7.32
C ASN A 268 -12.72 8.82 -6.73
N PRO A 269 -13.40 8.80 -5.58
CA PRO A 269 -14.06 9.99 -5.03
C PRO A 269 -13.11 11.09 -4.57
N HIS A 270 -11.82 10.77 -4.35
CA HIS A 270 -10.83 11.75 -3.93
C HIS A 270 -9.43 11.35 -4.41
N GLU A 271 -8.75 12.27 -5.06
CA GLU A 271 -7.33 12.15 -5.37
C GLU A 271 -6.62 13.50 -5.33
N THR A 272 -5.36 13.48 -4.94
CA THR A 272 -4.43 14.60 -5.01
C THR A 272 -3.25 14.25 -5.89
N TRP A 273 -2.59 15.27 -6.45
CA TRP A 273 -1.47 15.07 -7.37
C TRP A 273 -0.24 15.78 -6.82
N HIS A 274 0.90 15.13 -6.91
CA HIS A 274 2.11 15.55 -6.22
C HIS A 274 3.29 15.66 -7.17
N SER A 275 4.24 16.50 -6.82
CA SER A 275 5.51 16.61 -7.54
C SER A 275 6.65 15.96 -6.75
N ILE A 276 7.77 15.67 -7.43
CA ILE A 276 9.00 15.19 -6.76
C ILE A 276 9.45 16.22 -5.71
N ASP A 277 9.43 17.51 -6.04
CA ASP A 277 9.89 18.57 -5.15
C ASP A 277 9.07 18.65 -3.87
N GLU A 278 7.75 18.48 -3.98
CA GLU A 278 6.85 18.43 -2.82
C GLU A 278 7.20 17.25 -1.90
N VAL A 279 7.41 16.06 -2.46
CA VAL A 279 7.77 14.86 -1.67
C VAL A 279 9.16 14.99 -1.04
N LEU A 280 10.11 15.62 -1.72
CA LEU A 280 11.43 15.94 -1.13
C LEU A 280 11.29 16.89 0.07
N GLY A 281 10.36 17.86 0.02
CA GLY A 281 10.03 18.68 1.17
C GLY A 281 9.47 17.86 2.34
N TRP A 282 8.57 16.91 2.08
CA TRP A 282 8.09 15.99 3.13
C TRP A 282 9.21 15.15 3.73
N PHE A 283 10.18 14.73 2.90
CA PHE A 283 11.34 13.98 3.36
C PHE A 283 12.20 14.80 4.33
N GLU A 284 12.48 16.05 3.97
CA GLU A 284 13.24 16.98 4.81
C GLU A 284 12.56 17.19 6.17
N GLU A 285 11.26 17.47 6.16
CA GLU A 285 10.46 17.69 7.37
C GLU A 285 10.42 16.51 8.32
N ASN A 286 10.48 15.30 7.77
CA ASN A 286 10.36 14.05 8.54
C ASN A 286 11.71 13.34 8.75
N GLY A 287 12.83 14.02 8.47
CA GLY A 287 14.17 13.45 8.68
C GLY A 287 14.48 12.25 7.79
N ILE A 288 13.96 12.24 6.57
CA ILE A 288 14.24 11.21 5.56
C ILE A 288 15.34 11.72 4.64
N GLU A 289 16.35 10.90 4.44
CA GLU A 289 17.37 11.11 3.41
C GLU A 289 16.87 10.52 2.10
N TYR A 290 16.90 11.30 1.03
CA TYR A 290 16.56 10.81 -0.31
C TYR A 290 17.57 9.74 -0.78
N LEU A 291 17.05 8.68 -1.36
CA LEU A 291 17.84 7.63 -2.01
C LEU A 291 17.60 7.60 -3.52
N ASN A 292 16.35 7.43 -3.96
CA ASN A 292 16.04 7.19 -5.36
C ASN A 292 14.61 7.60 -5.72
N THR A 293 14.32 7.64 -7.02
CA THR A 293 12.98 7.85 -7.59
C THR A 293 12.75 6.82 -8.69
N SER A 294 11.55 6.29 -8.80
CA SER A 294 11.15 5.39 -9.89
C SER A 294 9.89 5.93 -10.58
N PRO A 295 9.92 6.24 -11.89
CA PRO A 295 11.09 6.20 -12.77
C PRO A 295 12.16 7.20 -12.35
N ALA A 296 13.42 6.91 -12.72
CA ALA A 296 14.58 7.73 -12.35
C ALA A 296 14.50 9.16 -12.89
N ILE A 297 15.15 10.09 -12.19
CA ILE A 297 15.30 11.47 -12.63
C ILE A 297 16.29 11.53 -13.78
N LEU A 298 15.93 12.22 -14.85
CA LEU A 298 16.75 12.36 -16.06
C LEU A 298 18.15 12.94 -15.75
N GLY A 299 19.19 12.26 -16.25
CA GLY A 299 20.58 12.67 -16.06
C GLY A 299 21.14 12.34 -14.67
N THR A 300 20.49 11.48 -13.91
CA THR A 300 21.01 10.89 -12.69
C THR A 300 21.29 9.40 -12.90
N ASP A 301 22.26 8.83 -12.15
CA ASP A 301 22.70 7.43 -12.33
C ASP A 301 21.69 6.37 -11.85
N GLY A 302 20.41 6.74 -11.68
CA GLY A 302 19.40 5.99 -10.92
C GLY A 302 18.88 4.70 -11.56
N GLU A 303 19.02 4.46 -12.84
CA GLU A 303 18.25 3.38 -13.49
C GLU A 303 18.98 2.06 -13.76
N THR A 304 20.29 2.00 -13.83
CA THR A 304 20.86 0.90 -14.61
C THR A 304 21.67 -0.15 -13.86
N THR A 305 22.18 0.10 -12.64
CA THR A 305 23.05 -0.89 -11.97
C THR A 305 22.95 -0.99 -10.45
N ALA A 306 22.46 0.03 -9.76
CA ALA A 306 22.62 0.14 -8.30
C ALA A 306 21.46 -0.40 -7.46
N GLY A 307 20.31 -0.72 -8.08
CA GLY A 307 19.12 -1.22 -7.37
C GLY A 307 18.22 -0.11 -6.81
N LEU A 308 16.98 -0.49 -6.48
CA LEU A 308 15.91 0.45 -6.11
C LEU A 308 16.23 1.31 -4.87
N PHE A 309 16.97 0.75 -3.89
CA PHE A 309 17.35 1.45 -2.66
C PHE A 309 18.76 2.04 -2.69
N ALA A 310 19.37 2.11 -3.88
CA ALA A 310 20.67 2.75 -4.04
C ALA A 310 20.57 4.27 -3.89
N ARG A 311 21.64 4.87 -3.39
CA ARG A 311 21.74 6.32 -3.28
C ARG A 311 22.04 6.92 -4.65
N THR A 312 21.15 7.78 -5.11
CA THR A 312 21.31 8.57 -6.34
C THR A 312 21.21 10.07 -6.01
N SER A 313 21.44 10.91 -6.99
CA SER A 313 21.22 12.35 -6.85
C SER A 313 19.72 12.68 -7.02
N PRO A 314 19.13 13.54 -6.20
CA PRO A 314 17.79 14.08 -6.46
C PRO A 314 17.76 15.03 -7.66
N GLY A 315 18.89 15.25 -8.33
CA GLY A 315 19.02 16.19 -9.45
C GLY A 315 18.76 17.65 -9.06
N THR A 316 18.87 18.53 -10.03
CA THR A 316 18.47 19.93 -9.89
C THR A 316 16.95 20.08 -10.03
N ALA A 317 16.38 21.19 -9.57
CA ALA A 317 14.97 21.50 -9.77
C ALA A 317 14.58 21.48 -11.27
N PHE A 318 15.44 21.96 -12.14
CA PHE A 318 15.23 21.93 -13.58
C PHE A 318 15.15 20.48 -14.12
N GLN A 319 16.09 19.61 -13.72
CA GLN A 319 16.08 18.20 -14.12
C GLN A 319 14.78 17.50 -13.66
N ARG A 320 14.35 17.76 -12.44
CA ARG A 320 13.07 17.20 -11.91
C ARG A 320 11.86 17.66 -12.70
N VAL A 321 11.78 18.95 -13.05
CA VAL A 321 10.68 19.48 -13.87
C VAL A 321 10.69 18.82 -15.26
N VAL A 322 11.85 18.78 -15.93
CA VAL A 322 11.98 18.16 -17.27
C VAL A 322 11.61 16.67 -17.23
N THR A 323 12.06 15.95 -16.20
CA THR A 323 11.72 14.54 -15.98
C THR A 323 10.21 14.35 -15.89
N GLN A 324 9.57 15.12 -15.03
CA GLN A 324 8.12 15.02 -14.78
C GLN A 324 7.31 15.39 -16.04
N LEU A 325 7.77 16.38 -16.83
CA LEU A 325 7.15 16.68 -18.11
C LEU A 325 7.34 15.53 -19.13
N GLY A 326 8.49 14.87 -19.11
CA GLY A 326 8.76 13.67 -19.93
C GLY A 326 7.80 12.50 -19.58
N TRP A 327 7.36 12.42 -18.33
CA TRP A 327 6.41 11.40 -17.86
C TRP A 327 5.01 11.50 -18.49
N LEU A 328 4.64 12.65 -19.10
CA LEU A 328 3.46 12.77 -19.92
C LEU A 328 3.42 11.73 -21.08
N GLY A 329 4.59 11.37 -21.62
CA GLY A 329 4.71 10.39 -22.70
C GLY A 329 4.89 8.94 -22.25
N THR A 330 5.28 8.70 -20.99
CA THR A 330 5.65 7.38 -20.48
C THR A 330 4.64 6.81 -19.48
N ILE A 331 4.62 7.34 -18.25
CA ILE A 331 3.78 6.77 -17.18
C ILE A 331 2.32 7.25 -17.17
N ALA A 332 2.00 8.33 -17.89
CA ALA A 332 0.63 8.87 -17.94
C ALA A 332 -0.42 7.83 -18.39
N ARG A 333 -0.04 6.85 -19.23
CA ARG A 333 -0.92 5.78 -19.68
C ARG A 333 -1.23 4.73 -18.61
N GLU A 334 -0.39 4.61 -17.60
CA GLU A 334 -0.48 3.63 -16.50
C GLU A 334 -0.94 4.25 -15.18
N GLY A 335 -1.56 5.45 -15.25
CA GLY A 335 -2.09 6.13 -14.06
C GLY A 335 -1.18 7.20 -13.47
N ALA A 336 -0.01 7.43 -14.08
CA ALA A 336 0.93 8.48 -13.67
C ALA A 336 1.55 8.28 -12.26
N LEU A 337 1.71 7.04 -11.84
CA LEU A 337 2.30 6.71 -10.54
C LEU A 337 3.83 6.84 -10.61
N PHE A 338 4.41 7.49 -9.61
CA PHE A 338 5.86 7.56 -9.38
C PHE A 338 6.18 7.27 -7.93
N ASP A 339 7.33 6.68 -7.67
CA ASP A 339 7.79 6.37 -6.33
C ASP A 339 8.97 7.23 -5.94
N VAL A 340 9.00 7.68 -4.68
CA VAL A 340 10.17 8.32 -4.06
C VAL A 340 10.60 7.47 -2.87
N ILE A 341 11.87 7.16 -2.83
CA ILE A 341 12.46 6.26 -1.84
C ILE A 341 13.48 7.01 -1.01
N GLY A 342 13.43 6.82 0.29
CA GLY A 342 14.38 7.42 1.22
C GLY A 342 14.71 6.53 2.40
N ARG A 343 15.66 6.99 3.18
CA ARG A 343 16.11 6.33 4.42
C ARG A 343 15.86 7.24 5.61
N LYS A 344 15.24 6.72 6.65
CA LYS A 344 15.08 7.45 7.90
C LYS A 344 16.44 7.67 8.54
N LYS A 345 16.76 8.93 8.83
CA LYS A 345 18.03 9.29 9.49
C LYS A 345 18.12 8.66 10.88
N GLU A 346 19.33 8.33 11.27
CA GLU A 346 19.61 7.98 12.65
C GLU A 346 19.37 9.19 13.56
N PRO A 347 18.92 8.99 14.82
CA PRO A 347 18.88 10.07 15.79
C PRO A 347 20.29 10.66 15.96
N SER A 348 20.41 11.97 15.90
CA SER A 348 21.69 12.69 16.15
C SER A 348 22.09 12.60 17.61
#